data_538ed5302e3a18a93999f23777180924
#
_entry.id   538ed5302e3a18a93999f23777180924
#
_cell.length_a   1.000
_cell.length_b   1.000
_cell.length_c   1.000
_cell.angle_alpha   90.00
_cell.angle_beta   90.00
_cell.angle_gamma   90.00
#
_symmetry.space_group_name_H-M   'P 1'
#
loop_
_entity.id
_entity.type
_entity.pdbx_description
1 polymer ?
#
loop_
_entity_poly.entity_id
_entity_poly.type
_entity_poly.pdbx_seq_one_letter_code
_entity_poly.pdbx_strand_id
1 'polypeptide(L)'
;MAKFSVNAQRFDPYKNFKFRVKWDGRYVAGISKVGALKRSTTPVEHREGGDPSTVRKSPGQTKYEAITLERGVTHDKDFEQWANKVWNFGAGLGAEVSLKDFRKDLIIEVYNEAGQLALAYKVYRCWVSEFQALPDLDASANAVAIQHIKLENEGWERDVEVGEPTEPSFTVPQ
;
A
#
# COMPACT_ATOMS: atom_id res chain seq x y z
N MET A 1 5.58 40.80 22.18
CA MET A 1 4.62 40.76 21.06
C MET A 1 5.06 39.67 20.09
N ALA A 2 4.34 38.56 20.06
CA ALA A 2 4.67 37.49 19.13
C ALA A 2 4.41 38.01 17.69
N LYS A 3 5.48 38.18 16.94
CA LYS A 3 5.35 38.43 15.50
C LYS A 3 4.83 37.14 14.87
N PHE A 4 3.58 37.11 14.48
CA PHE A 4 3.13 36.14 13.49
C PHE A 4 3.87 36.45 12.19
N SER A 5 5.06 35.91 12.01
CA SER A 5 5.63 35.83 10.69
C SER A 5 4.69 34.91 9.89
N VAL A 6 4.10 35.46 8.85
CA VAL A 6 3.49 34.65 7.80
C VAL A 6 4.60 33.73 7.34
N ASN A 7 4.57 32.48 7.81
CA ASN A 7 5.60 31.52 7.49
C ASN A 7 5.40 31.13 6.03
N ALA A 8 6.15 31.78 5.16
CA ALA A 8 6.17 31.46 3.73
C ALA A 8 6.67 30.02 3.45
N GLN A 9 7.20 29.36 4.50
CA GLN A 9 7.68 27.97 4.49
C GLN A 9 6.75 27.06 5.30
N ARG A 10 5.46 27.15 5.09
CA ARG A 10 4.53 26.24 5.69
C ARG A 10 4.65 24.87 5.02
N PHE A 11 5.11 23.88 5.76
CA PHE A 11 5.13 22.48 5.32
C PHE A 11 3.77 21.85 5.61
N ASP A 12 2.94 21.74 4.61
CA ASP A 12 1.72 20.97 4.72
C ASP A 12 2.05 19.48 4.49
N PRO A 13 1.48 18.57 5.30
CA PRO A 13 1.69 17.14 5.07
C PRO A 13 1.08 16.71 3.74
N TYR A 14 1.66 15.67 3.15
CA TYR A 14 1.13 15.10 1.90
C TYR A 14 -0.27 14.55 2.10
N LYS A 15 -1.11 14.75 1.10
CA LYS A 15 -2.50 14.31 1.11
C LYS A 15 -2.60 12.86 0.63
N ASN A 16 -3.62 12.17 1.12
CA ASN A 16 -3.79 10.74 0.89
C ASN A 16 -4.52 10.36 -0.41
N PHE A 17 -4.85 11.30 -1.27
CA PHE A 17 -5.64 11.04 -2.47
C PHE A 17 -4.84 11.05 -3.78
N LYS A 18 -3.59 11.51 -3.76
CA LYS A 18 -2.71 11.53 -4.94
C LYS A 18 -1.65 10.45 -4.83
N PHE A 19 -1.96 9.28 -5.37
CA PHE A 19 -1.08 8.13 -5.34
C PHE A 19 -1.20 7.29 -6.62
N ARG A 20 -0.19 6.49 -6.89
CA ARG A 20 -0.17 5.48 -7.94
C ARG A 20 0.47 4.21 -7.44
N VAL A 21 0.08 3.09 -8.03
CA VAL A 21 0.64 1.77 -7.75
C VAL A 21 1.27 1.22 -9.02
N LYS A 22 2.45 0.65 -8.87
CA LYS A 22 3.23 0.10 -9.97
C LYS A 22 3.71 -1.30 -9.63
N TRP A 23 3.55 -2.22 -10.57
CA TRP A 23 4.20 -3.54 -10.55
C TRP A 23 4.53 -3.98 -11.96
N ASP A 24 5.48 -4.91 -12.12
CA ASP A 24 5.97 -5.39 -13.42
C ASP A 24 6.39 -4.24 -14.36
N GLY A 25 6.92 -3.15 -13.81
CA GLY A 25 7.40 -2.01 -14.59
C GLY A 25 6.31 -1.09 -15.15
N ARG A 26 5.03 -1.32 -14.83
CA ARG A 26 3.91 -0.51 -15.31
C ARG A 26 2.98 -0.06 -14.19
N TYR A 27 2.32 1.07 -14.41
CA TYR A 27 1.28 1.55 -13.51
C TYR A 27 0.00 0.73 -13.67
N VAL A 28 -0.62 0.43 -12.54
CA VAL A 28 -1.90 -0.27 -12.50
C VAL A 28 -3.04 0.75 -12.55
N ALA A 29 -3.86 0.62 -13.56
CA ALA A 29 -4.96 1.56 -13.76
C ALA A 29 -6.10 1.36 -12.76
N GLY A 30 -6.74 2.47 -12.40
CA GLY A 30 -8.02 2.46 -11.68
C GLY A 30 -7.95 2.13 -10.20
N ILE A 31 -6.78 2.06 -9.58
CA ILE A 31 -6.67 1.88 -8.13
C ILE A 31 -7.29 3.09 -7.43
N SER A 32 -8.34 2.84 -6.65
CA SER A 32 -9.07 3.87 -5.89
C SER A 32 -8.65 3.93 -4.43
N LYS A 33 -8.13 2.82 -3.90
CA LYS A 33 -7.71 2.73 -2.51
C LYS A 33 -6.54 1.78 -2.34
N VAL A 34 -5.60 2.19 -1.51
CA VAL A 34 -4.47 1.38 -1.06
C VAL A 34 -4.52 1.28 0.46
N GLY A 35 -4.47 0.08 0.99
CA GLY A 35 -4.43 -0.16 2.42
C GLY A 35 -3.16 0.40 3.07
N ALA A 36 -3.19 0.58 4.39
CA ALA A 36 -2.07 1.12 5.13
C ALA A 36 -0.84 0.19 5.09
N LEU A 37 0.34 0.77 4.96
CA LEU A 37 1.61 0.09 5.22
C LEU A 37 1.86 0.08 6.72
N LYS A 38 1.75 -1.09 7.33
CA LYS A 38 1.87 -1.23 8.77
C LYS A 38 2.77 -2.42 9.12
N ARG A 39 3.65 -2.18 10.05
CA ARG A 39 4.42 -3.25 10.68
C ARG A 39 4.29 -3.14 12.19
N SER A 40 4.26 -4.26 12.85
CA SER A 40 4.21 -4.34 14.31
C SER A 40 5.30 -5.26 14.81
N THR A 41 5.88 -4.89 15.95
CA THR A 41 6.86 -5.70 16.66
C THR A 41 6.30 -6.05 18.01
N THR A 42 6.19 -7.33 18.31
CA THR A 42 5.67 -7.80 19.59
C THR A 42 6.71 -7.55 20.67
N PRO A 43 6.36 -6.85 21.76
CA PRO A 43 7.29 -6.67 22.86
C PRO A 43 7.45 -7.99 23.64
N VAL A 44 8.68 -8.31 24.01
CA VAL A 44 8.99 -9.38 24.96
C VAL A 44 9.19 -8.75 26.33
N GLU A 45 8.35 -9.15 27.26
CA GLU A 45 8.41 -8.65 28.65
C GLU A 45 9.25 -9.59 29.51
N HIS A 46 10.20 -9.02 30.24
CA HIS A 46 11.00 -9.74 31.21
C HIS A 46 11.04 -8.99 32.54
N ARG A 47 10.88 -9.74 33.61
CA ARG A 47 10.96 -9.20 34.96
C ARG A 47 11.92 -10.07 35.79
N GLU A 48 12.90 -9.42 36.39
CA GLU A 48 13.78 -10.05 37.38
C GLU A 48 13.16 -9.95 38.76
N GLY A 49 13.43 -10.95 39.63
CA GLY A 49 12.80 -11.04 40.95
C GLY A 49 13.15 -9.88 41.91
N GLY A 50 14.17 -9.08 41.59
CA GLY A 50 14.57 -7.87 42.36
C GLY A 50 13.99 -6.57 41.82
N ASP A 51 13.26 -6.60 40.69
CA ASP A 51 12.69 -5.39 40.10
C ASP A 51 11.46 -4.92 40.88
N PRO A 52 11.40 -3.67 41.35
CA PRO A 52 10.37 -3.25 42.32
C PRO A 52 8.95 -3.18 41.71
N SER A 53 8.72 -2.66 40.51
CA SER A 53 7.37 -2.53 39.94
C SER A 53 7.29 -2.40 38.44
N THR A 54 8.42 -2.25 37.75
CA THR A 54 8.46 -2.06 36.29
C THR A 54 8.94 -3.30 35.58
N VAL A 55 8.32 -3.60 34.44
CA VAL A 55 8.70 -4.72 33.58
C VAL A 55 9.65 -4.18 32.50
N ARG A 56 10.73 -4.90 32.23
CA ARG A 56 11.63 -4.60 31.12
C ARG A 56 11.03 -5.12 29.82
N LYS A 57 11.07 -4.30 28.78
CA LYS A 57 10.53 -4.62 27.47
C LYS A 57 11.65 -4.64 26.44
N SER A 58 11.70 -5.69 25.64
CA SER A 58 12.60 -5.82 24.49
C SER A 58 11.82 -6.15 23.23
N PRO A 59 12.33 -5.82 22.02
CA PRO A 59 11.65 -6.15 20.78
C PRO A 59 11.70 -7.66 20.54
N GLY A 60 10.55 -8.21 20.18
CA GLY A 60 10.39 -9.60 19.76
C GLY A 60 10.23 -9.73 18.24
N GLN A 61 9.30 -10.56 17.80
CA GLN A 61 9.03 -10.77 16.38
C GLN A 61 8.37 -9.55 15.73
N THR A 62 8.82 -9.22 14.52
CA THR A 62 8.22 -8.19 13.67
C THR A 62 7.34 -8.84 12.61
N LYS A 63 6.14 -8.28 12.44
CA LYS A 63 5.15 -8.71 11.44
C LYS A 63 4.80 -7.53 10.53
N TYR A 64 4.78 -7.78 9.23
CA TYR A 64 4.24 -6.86 8.24
C TYR A 64 2.80 -7.26 7.92
N GLU A 65 1.90 -6.29 8.00
CA GLU A 65 0.49 -6.55 7.75
C GLU A 65 0.16 -6.56 6.26
N ALA A 66 -0.87 -7.31 5.89
CA ALA A 66 -1.35 -7.39 4.53
C ALA A 66 -1.88 -6.03 4.05
N ILE A 67 -1.74 -5.79 2.75
CA ILE A 67 -2.17 -4.55 2.08
C ILE A 67 -3.36 -4.90 1.19
N THR A 68 -4.44 -4.14 1.27
CA THR A 68 -5.59 -4.29 0.38
C THR A 68 -5.56 -3.22 -0.70
N LEU A 69 -5.70 -3.63 -1.96
CA LEU A 69 -5.87 -2.74 -3.11
C LEU A 69 -7.29 -2.86 -3.62
N GLU A 70 -7.95 -1.72 -3.80
CA GLU A 70 -9.32 -1.67 -4.33
C GLU A 70 -9.36 -0.89 -5.64
N ARG A 71 -10.19 -1.35 -6.55
CA ARG A 71 -10.52 -0.62 -7.79
C ARG A 71 -11.95 -0.93 -8.24
N GLY A 72 -12.51 -0.07 -9.10
CA GLY A 72 -13.77 -0.36 -9.75
C GLY A 72 -13.67 -1.61 -10.64
N VAL A 73 -14.73 -2.39 -10.72
CA VAL A 73 -14.80 -3.55 -11.61
C VAL A 73 -14.66 -3.10 -13.06
N THR A 74 -13.69 -3.66 -13.78
CA THR A 74 -13.38 -3.35 -15.18
C THR A 74 -13.08 -4.62 -15.96
N HIS A 75 -12.88 -4.49 -17.27
CA HIS A 75 -12.42 -5.60 -18.11
C HIS A 75 -10.90 -5.86 -18.01
N ASP A 76 -10.18 -5.05 -17.25
CA ASP A 76 -8.75 -5.29 -16.98
C ASP A 76 -8.59 -6.48 -16.04
N LYS A 77 -7.82 -7.46 -16.48
CA LYS A 77 -7.63 -8.76 -15.81
C LYS A 77 -6.39 -8.80 -14.91
N ASP A 78 -5.71 -7.69 -14.67
CA ASP A 78 -4.45 -7.68 -13.91
C ASP A 78 -4.60 -8.28 -12.51
N PHE A 79 -5.67 -7.98 -11.80
CA PHE A 79 -5.94 -8.55 -10.47
C PHE A 79 -6.22 -10.05 -10.54
N GLU A 80 -7.09 -10.43 -11.47
CA GLU A 80 -7.46 -11.84 -11.67
C GLU A 80 -6.27 -12.69 -12.10
N GLN A 81 -5.48 -12.21 -13.05
CA GLN A 81 -4.30 -12.92 -13.53
C GLN A 81 -3.26 -13.12 -12.44
N TRP A 82 -3.08 -12.13 -11.57
CA TRP A 82 -2.17 -12.28 -10.43
C TRP A 82 -2.71 -13.25 -9.39
N ALA A 83 -3.99 -13.16 -9.05
CA ALA A 83 -4.64 -14.09 -8.13
C ALA A 83 -4.58 -15.53 -8.63
N ASN A 84 -4.77 -15.75 -9.93
CA ASN A 84 -4.72 -17.08 -10.56
C ASN A 84 -3.32 -17.71 -10.54
N LYS A 85 -2.27 -16.93 -10.29
CA LYS A 85 -0.92 -17.49 -10.08
C LYS A 85 -0.78 -18.28 -8.79
N VAL A 86 -1.66 -18.08 -7.84
CA VAL A 86 -1.68 -18.83 -6.57
C VAL A 86 -2.64 -20.01 -6.67
N TRP A 87 -3.79 -19.82 -7.29
CA TRP A 87 -4.79 -20.85 -7.49
C TRP A 87 -5.57 -20.56 -8.77
N ASN A 88 -5.71 -21.55 -9.65
CA ASN A 88 -6.41 -21.37 -10.90
C ASN A 88 -7.38 -22.54 -11.14
N PHE A 89 -8.67 -22.27 -11.09
CA PHE A 89 -9.73 -23.25 -11.33
C PHE A 89 -9.59 -23.92 -12.71
N GLY A 90 -9.17 -23.18 -13.73
CA GLY A 90 -8.96 -23.69 -15.09
C GLY A 90 -7.81 -24.70 -15.25
N ALA A 91 -6.96 -24.86 -14.22
CA ALA A 91 -5.87 -25.82 -14.24
C ALA A 91 -6.31 -27.28 -14.01
N GLY A 92 -7.58 -27.53 -13.71
CA GLY A 92 -8.17 -28.87 -13.52
C GLY A 92 -8.19 -29.33 -12.07
N LEU A 93 -8.19 -30.66 -11.87
CA LEU A 93 -8.23 -31.28 -10.54
C LEU A 93 -7.04 -30.82 -9.68
N GLY A 94 -7.35 -30.28 -8.49
CA GLY A 94 -6.37 -29.75 -7.58
C GLY A 94 -6.02 -28.29 -7.80
N ALA A 95 -6.33 -27.71 -8.97
CA ALA A 95 -6.05 -26.32 -9.34
C ALA A 95 -4.63 -25.86 -9.02
N GLU A 96 -3.68 -26.81 -9.04
CA GLU A 96 -2.29 -26.57 -8.73
C GLU A 96 -1.61 -25.70 -9.77
N VAL A 97 -0.88 -24.69 -9.31
CA VAL A 97 -0.10 -23.78 -10.14
C VAL A 97 1.35 -23.74 -9.67
N SER A 98 2.25 -23.42 -10.58
CA SER A 98 3.64 -23.24 -10.22
C SER A 98 3.79 -21.98 -9.35
N LEU A 99 4.36 -22.13 -8.18
CA LEU A 99 4.66 -21.02 -7.27
C LEU A 99 5.97 -20.30 -7.59
N LYS A 100 6.54 -20.55 -8.77
CA LYS A 100 7.83 -19.96 -9.19
C LYS A 100 7.75 -18.45 -9.34
N ASP A 101 6.71 -17.94 -9.99
CA ASP A 101 6.59 -16.53 -10.40
C ASP A 101 5.33 -15.84 -9.87
N PHE A 102 4.82 -16.27 -8.71
CA PHE A 102 3.62 -15.70 -8.15
C PHE A 102 3.87 -14.45 -7.30
N ARG A 103 5.10 -14.28 -6.82
CA ARG A 103 5.51 -13.09 -6.06
C ARG A 103 5.90 -11.95 -6.96
N LYS A 104 5.50 -10.75 -6.59
CA LYS A 104 5.85 -9.50 -7.28
C LYS A 104 6.25 -8.45 -6.28
N ASP A 105 7.16 -7.57 -6.69
CA ASP A 105 7.46 -6.36 -5.95
C ASP A 105 6.51 -5.24 -6.39
N LEU A 106 6.05 -4.49 -5.42
CA LEU A 106 5.10 -3.40 -5.59
C LEU A 106 5.77 -2.08 -5.24
N ILE A 107 5.47 -1.04 -6.01
CA ILE A 107 5.87 0.33 -5.71
C ILE A 107 4.62 1.16 -5.52
N ILE A 108 4.53 1.83 -4.37
CA ILE A 108 3.45 2.77 -4.06
C ILE A 108 4.06 4.16 -4.09
N GLU A 109 3.55 5.00 -4.97
CA GLU A 109 4.02 6.37 -5.17
C GLU A 109 2.98 7.35 -4.65
N VAL A 110 3.44 8.35 -3.91
CA VAL A 110 2.63 9.46 -3.41
C VAL A 110 3.10 10.74 -4.04
N TYR A 111 2.16 11.52 -4.54
CA TYR A 111 2.43 12.77 -5.26
C TYR A 111 2.01 13.98 -4.44
N ASN A 112 2.70 15.10 -4.66
CA ASN A 112 2.34 16.37 -4.06
C ASN A 112 1.20 17.06 -4.83
N GLU A 113 0.80 18.26 -4.40
CA GLU A 113 -0.25 19.05 -5.05
C GLU A 113 0.10 19.42 -6.50
N ALA A 114 1.37 19.63 -6.79
CA ALA A 114 1.85 19.97 -8.14
C ALA A 114 1.97 18.74 -9.07
N GLY A 115 1.64 17.54 -8.59
CA GLY A 115 1.73 16.30 -9.37
C GLY A 115 3.15 15.74 -9.50
N GLN A 116 4.07 16.18 -8.66
CA GLN A 116 5.45 15.67 -8.62
C GLN A 116 5.54 14.50 -7.65
N LEU A 117 6.39 13.52 -7.97
CA LEU A 117 6.66 12.39 -7.08
C LEU A 117 7.33 12.87 -5.80
N ALA A 118 6.65 12.66 -4.66
CA ALA A 118 7.13 13.10 -3.35
C ALA A 118 7.69 11.96 -2.51
N LEU A 119 7.00 10.83 -2.48
CA LEU A 119 7.37 9.66 -1.72
C LEU A 119 7.14 8.40 -2.56
N ALA A 120 8.01 7.42 -2.39
CA ALA A 120 7.80 6.08 -2.93
C ALA A 120 8.13 5.03 -1.86
N TYR A 121 7.34 3.99 -1.82
CA TYR A 121 7.57 2.82 -0.99
C TYR A 121 7.69 1.58 -1.85
N LYS A 122 8.74 0.81 -1.62
CA LYS A 122 8.94 -0.51 -2.24
C LYS A 122 8.42 -1.57 -1.29
N VAL A 123 7.51 -2.40 -1.77
CA VAL A 123 6.94 -3.52 -1.03
C VAL A 123 7.41 -4.81 -1.69
N TYR A 124 8.01 -5.68 -0.91
CA TYR A 124 8.73 -6.83 -1.44
C TYR A 124 7.94 -8.12 -1.33
N ARG A 125 8.07 -8.95 -2.36
CA ARG A 125 7.57 -10.32 -2.39
C ARG A 125 6.11 -10.42 -2.04
N CYS A 126 5.30 -9.60 -2.70
CA CYS A 126 3.85 -9.60 -2.55
C CYS A 126 3.21 -10.73 -3.33
N TRP A 127 2.18 -11.33 -2.76
CA TRP A 127 1.33 -12.28 -3.43
C TRP A 127 -0.11 -12.13 -2.96
N VAL A 128 -1.05 -12.56 -3.79
CA VAL A 128 -2.48 -12.38 -3.55
C VAL A 128 -2.98 -13.50 -2.63
N SER A 129 -3.41 -13.15 -1.42
CA SER A 129 -4.02 -14.09 -0.47
C SER A 129 -5.55 -14.11 -0.54
N GLU A 130 -6.17 -13.03 -1.04
CA GLU A 130 -7.60 -12.92 -1.20
C GLU A 130 -7.93 -12.11 -2.47
N PHE A 131 -8.88 -12.56 -3.22
CA PHE A 131 -9.39 -11.85 -4.39
C PHE A 131 -10.91 -11.82 -4.37
N GLN A 132 -11.48 -10.62 -4.33
CA GLN A 132 -12.91 -10.38 -4.50
C GLN A 132 -13.17 -9.85 -5.91
N ALA A 133 -13.71 -10.69 -6.77
CA ALA A 133 -13.98 -10.32 -8.17
C ALA A 133 -15.19 -9.38 -8.30
N LEU A 134 -16.23 -9.64 -7.51
CA LEU A 134 -17.45 -8.85 -7.49
C LEU A 134 -17.88 -8.61 -6.03
N PRO A 135 -18.37 -7.41 -5.70
CA PRO A 135 -19.03 -7.17 -4.42
C PRO A 135 -20.45 -7.77 -4.41
N ASP A 136 -21.15 -7.61 -3.33
CA ASP A 136 -22.59 -7.86 -3.27
C ASP A 136 -23.30 -6.99 -4.33
N LEU A 137 -24.11 -7.62 -5.17
CA LEU A 137 -24.88 -6.93 -6.21
C LEU A 137 -26.30 -6.71 -5.72
N ASP A 138 -26.71 -5.47 -5.57
CA ASP A 138 -28.04 -5.06 -5.16
C ASP A 138 -28.58 -4.03 -6.17
N ALA A 139 -29.64 -4.38 -6.87
CA ALA A 139 -30.25 -3.52 -7.88
C ALA A 139 -30.87 -2.24 -7.30
N SER A 140 -31.16 -2.21 -6.01
CA SER A 140 -31.70 -1.04 -5.29
C SER A 140 -30.59 -0.14 -4.71
N ALA A 141 -29.35 -0.62 -4.66
CA ALA A 141 -28.22 0.15 -4.16
C ALA A 141 -27.67 1.11 -5.23
N ASN A 142 -27.44 2.35 -4.83
CA ASN A 142 -26.78 3.35 -5.68
C ASN A 142 -25.28 3.39 -5.41
N ALA A 143 -24.59 2.32 -5.77
CA ALA A 143 -23.18 2.13 -5.48
C ALA A 143 -22.41 1.59 -6.70
N VAL A 144 -21.10 1.91 -6.75
CA VAL A 144 -20.19 1.39 -7.76
C VAL A 144 -19.68 0.02 -7.31
N ALA A 145 -19.63 -0.93 -8.25
CA ALA A 145 -19.04 -2.24 -7.99
C ALA A 145 -17.51 -2.12 -7.83
N ILE A 146 -17.00 -2.57 -6.71
CA ILE A 146 -15.58 -2.52 -6.36
C ILE A 146 -15.04 -3.94 -6.24
N GLN A 147 -13.92 -4.21 -6.89
CA GLN A 147 -13.13 -5.42 -6.67
C GLN A 147 -11.90 -5.11 -5.82
N HIS A 148 -11.44 -6.09 -5.07
CA HIS A 148 -10.22 -5.91 -4.29
C HIS A 148 -9.33 -7.15 -4.31
N ILE A 149 -8.06 -6.92 -4.05
CA ILE A 149 -7.07 -7.95 -3.72
C ILE A 149 -6.44 -7.64 -2.39
N LYS A 150 -6.16 -8.67 -1.63
CA LYS A 150 -5.37 -8.59 -0.40
C LYS A 150 -4.00 -9.19 -0.67
N LEU A 151 -2.97 -8.41 -0.43
CA LEU A 151 -1.59 -8.77 -0.67
C LEU A 151 -0.87 -9.06 0.63
N GLU A 152 -0.33 -10.26 0.75
CA GLU A 152 0.68 -10.56 1.76
C GLU A 152 2.05 -10.10 1.25
N ASN A 153 2.91 -9.64 2.14
CA ASN A 153 4.24 -9.17 1.79
C ASN A 153 5.27 -9.63 2.83
N GLU A 154 6.53 -9.61 2.44
CA GLU A 154 7.66 -9.97 3.32
C GLU A 154 8.42 -8.75 3.84
N GLY A 155 7.93 -7.56 3.57
CA GLY A 155 8.50 -6.32 4.04
C GLY A 155 8.32 -5.17 3.06
N TRP A 156 8.52 -3.98 3.56
CA TRP A 156 8.50 -2.76 2.76
C TRP A 156 9.51 -1.75 3.32
N GLU A 157 9.96 -0.88 2.45
CA GLU A 157 10.85 0.22 2.81
C GLU A 157 10.53 1.48 2.00
N ARG A 158 10.89 2.62 2.56
CA ARG A 158 10.84 3.89 1.83
C ARG A 158 12.00 3.96 0.84
N ASP A 159 11.70 4.38 -0.39
CA ASP A 159 12.73 4.66 -1.37
C ASP A 159 13.38 6.01 -1.05
N VAL A 160 14.59 5.96 -0.51
CA VAL A 160 15.34 7.15 -0.11
C VAL A 160 15.98 7.89 -1.30
N GLU A 161 16.00 7.29 -2.48
CA GLU A 161 16.48 7.93 -3.70
C GLU A 161 15.50 8.97 -4.22
N VAL A 162 14.22 8.87 -3.83
CA VAL A 162 13.20 9.88 -4.13
C VAL A 162 13.32 11.00 -3.11
N GLY A 163 13.94 12.10 -3.52
CA GLY A 163 14.08 13.30 -2.71
C GLY A 163 12.80 14.14 -2.68
N GLU A 164 12.77 15.10 -1.75
CA GLU A 164 11.68 16.08 -1.70
C GLU A 164 11.68 16.95 -2.97
N PRO A 165 10.57 17.00 -3.74
CA PRO A 165 10.51 17.80 -4.95
C PRO A 165 10.42 19.29 -4.60
N THR A 166 11.05 20.12 -5.42
CA THR A 166 10.90 21.57 -5.34
C THR A 166 9.59 21.96 -6.04
N GLU A 167 8.66 22.55 -5.30
CA GLU A 167 7.41 23.01 -5.90
C GLU A 167 7.67 24.18 -6.86
N PRO A 168 7.06 24.15 -8.06
CA PRO A 168 7.19 25.26 -9.01
C PRO A 168 6.47 26.50 -8.50
N SER A 169 7.06 27.67 -8.72
CA SER A 169 6.41 28.95 -8.44
C SER A 169 5.21 29.15 -9.34
N PHE A 170 4.15 29.75 -8.81
CA PHE A 170 2.99 30.14 -9.60
C PHE A 170 3.40 31.21 -10.60
N THR A 171 3.26 30.94 -11.89
CA THR A 171 3.41 31.90 -12.97
C THR A 171 2.04 32.36 -13.46
N VAL A 172 1.77 33.65 -13.38
CA VAL A 172 0.54 34.18 -13.93
C VAL A 172 0.59 34.00 -15.45
N PRO A 173 -0.42 33.38 -16.09
CA PRO A 173 -0.48 33.29 -17.55
C PRO A 173 -0.54 34.70 -18.15
N GLN A 174 0.29 34.97 -19.13
CA GLN A 174 0.24 36.22 -19.90
C GLN A 174 -0.89 36.20 -20.91
#